data_5e0e11192e2c874b964326bacfdfc15d
#
_entry.id   5e0e11192e2c874b964326bacfdfc15d
#
_cell.length_a   1.000
_cell.length_b   1.000
_cell.length_c   1.000
_cell.angle_alpha   90.00
_cell.angle_beta   90.00
_cell.angle_gamma   90.00
#
_symmetry.space_group_name_H-M   'P 1'
#
loop_
_entity.id
_entity.type
_entity.pdbx_description
1 polymer ?
#
loop_
_entity_poly.entity_id
_entity_poly.type
_entity_poly.pdbx_seq_one_letter_code
_entity_poly.pdbx_strand_id
1 'polypeptide(L)'
;MELPSINLFSFSFNLKKEKPKNGYFLEFNKKGSEDSRHHIFKENKVIDSRIDLKNISMGVLWGYNGAGPRQAALAILADYKNDEFALKHYEQFAIDVINKLKYDRNDFLKFTTIQDWIDNLHFTADYAELEDDKSEKY
;
A
#
# COMPACT_ATOMS: atom_id res chain seq x y z
N MET A 1 2.73 43.20 -7.03
CA MET A 1 2.07 42.18 -7.80
C MET A 1 2.94 40.95 -8.11
N GLU A 2 4.22 41.06 -7.92
CA GLU A 2 5.13 39.94 -8.16
C GLU A 2 5.06 38.89 -7.09
N LEU A 3 4.67 39.28 -5.87
CA LEU A 3 4.57 38.32 -4.76
C LEU A 3 3.67 37.14 -5.01
N PRO A 4 2.49 37.28 -5.64
CA PRO A 4 1.66 36.13 -5.95
C PRO A 4 2.35 35.07 -6.85
N SER A 5 3.10 35.53 -7.85
CA SER A 5 3.81 34.64 -8.75
C SER A 5 4.92 33.91 -8.03
N ILE A 6 5.67 34.61 -7.17
CA ILE A 6 6.74 34.00 -6.39
C ILE A 6 6.16 33.00 -5.39
N ASN A 7 5.07 33.38 -4.74
CA ASN A 7 4.41 32.49 -3.78
C ASN A 7 3.87 31.24 -4.45
N LEU A 8 3.30 31.37 -5.64
CA LEU A 8 2.80 30.23 -6.39
C LEU A 8 3.92 29.27 -6.77
N PHE A 9 5.07 29.81 -7.14
CA PHE A 9 6.23 28.98 -7.47
C PHE A 9 6.72 28.21 -6.25
N SER A 10 6.88 28.88 -5.13
CA SER A 10 7.31 28.25 -3.88
C SER A 10 6.30 27.18 -3.41
N PHE A 11 5.02 27.50 -3.53
CA PHE A 11 3.94 26.58 -3.17
C PHE A 11 3.99 25.32 -4.04
N SER A 12 4.14 25.46 -5.35
CA SER A 12 4.26 24.33 -6.26
C SER A 12 5.47 23.46 -5.94
N PHE A 13 6.59 24.09 -5.60
CA PHE A 13 7.80 23.39 -5.23
C PHE A 13 7.58 22.55 -3.96
N ASN A 14 6.93 23.14 -2.95
CA ASN A 14 6.64 22.46 -1.70
C ASN A 14 5.68 21.29 -1.92
N LEU A 15 4.67 21.46 -2.78
CA LEU A 15 3.73 20.39 -3.11
C LEU A 15 4.42 19.20 -3.74
N LYS A 16 5.46 19.42 -4.54
CA LYS A 16 6.22 18.33 -5.14
C LYS A 16 6.97 17.50 -4.11
N LYS A 17 7.37 18.12 -3.00
CA LYS A 17 8.10 17.45 -1.93
C LYS A 17 7.20 16.79 -0.92
N GLU A 18 6.04 17.37 -0.67
CA GLU A 18 5.11 16.84 0.32
C GLU A 18 4.22 15.77 -0.28
N LYS A 19 4.12 14.65 0.41
CA LYS A 19 3.22 13.56 0.05
C LYS A 19 1.93 13.68 0.86
N PRO A 20 0.81 13.17 0.34
CA PRO A 20 -0.44 13.16 1.10
C PRO A 20 -0.28 12.44 2.44
N LYS A 21 -0.99 12.95 3.46
CA LYS A 21 -1.02 12.36 4.79
C LYS A 21 -2.19 11.39 4.92
N ASN A 22 -2.19 10.58 5.97
CA ASN A 22 -3.27 9.64 6.28
C ASN A 22 -3.34 8.44 5.34
N GLY A 23 -2.20 8.06 4.80
CA GLY A 23 -2.13 6.90 3.94
C GLY A 23 -0.74 6.69 3.36
N TYR A 24 -0.69 5.78 2.40
CA TYR A 24 0.51 5.49 1.64
C TYR A 24 0.39 6.07 0.26
N PHE A 25 1.41 6.83 -0.15
CA PHE A 25 1.52 7.34 -1.50
C PHE A 25 2.39 6.38 -2.31
N LEU A 26 1.84 5.84 -3.38
CA LEU A 26 2.53 4.90 -4.25
C LEU A 26 3.03 5.67 -5.47
N GLU A 27 4.33 5.85 -5.55
CA GLU A 27 4.97 6.65 -6.60
C GLU A 27 5.49 5.76 -7.70
N PHE A 28 4.93 5.92 -8.88
CA PHE A 28 5.32 5.20 -10.07
C PHE A 28 6.37 6.00 -10.82
N ASN A 29 7.54 5.40 -11.05
CA ASN A 29 8.62 6.03 -11.79
C ASN A 29 8.68 5.45 -13.19
N LYS A 30 8.54 6.32 -14.19
CA LYS A 30 8.54 5.92 -15.57
C LYS A 30 9.89 5.33 -15.96
N LYS A 31 9.86 4.33 -16.87
CA LYS A 31 11.05 3.75 -17.44
C LYS A 31 11.91 4.83 -18.09
N GLY A 32 13.19 4.83 -17.77
CA GLY A 32 14.14 5.81 -18.31
C GLY A 32 14.44 6.99 -17.39
N SER A 33 13.77 7.11 -16.24
CA SER A 33 14.16 8.08 -15.23
C SER A 33 15.42 7.62 -14.49
N GLU A 34 16.13 8.53 -13.84
CA GLU A 34 17.34 8.21 -13.09
C GLU A 34 17.10 7.12 -12.05
N ASP A 35 15.95 7.18 -11.38
CA ASP A 35 15.53 6.15 -10.45
C ASP A 35 14.30 5.46 -11.02
N SER A 36 14.51 4.31 -11.64
CA SER A 36 13.43 3.54 -12.26
C SER A 36 12.65 2.69 -11.25
N ARG A 37 13.05 2.72 -9.99
CA ARG A 37 12.35 1.96 -8.97
C ARG A 37 11.11 2.71 -8.52
N HIS A 38 10.07 1.96 -8.20
CA HIS A 38 8.84 2.51 -7.66
C HIS A 38 8.95 2.54 -6.14
N HIS A 39 8.32 3.52 -5.52
CA HIS A 39 8.43 3.74 -4.09
C HIS A 39 7.06 3.88 -3.44
N ILE A 40 6.98 3.44 -2.20
CA ILE A 40 5.80 3.66 -1.36
C ILE A 40 6.24 4.56 -0.23
N PHE A 41 5.52 5.66 -0.04
CA PHE A 41 5.81 6.66 0.99
C PHE A 41 4.73 6.61 2.06
N LYS A 42 5.16 6.69 3.31
CA LYS A 42 4.29 7.02 4.42
C LYS A 42 4.67 8.44 4.85
N GLU A 43 3.78 9.39 4.58
CA GLU A 43 4.09 10.81 4.68
C GLU A 43 5.26 11.13 3.76
N ASN A 44 6.40 11.60 4.26
CA ASN A 44 7.54 11.95 3.41
C ASN A 44 8.66 10.93 3.48
N LYS A 45 8.39 9.74 4.03
CA LYS A 45 9.37 8.68 4.19
C LYS A 45 9.07 7.49 3.31
N VAL A 46 10.06 7.04 2.55
CA VAL A 46 9.95 5.79 1.80
C VAL A 46 9.93 4.63 2.81
N ILE A 47 8.95 3.73 2.66
CA ILE A 47 8.95 2.50 3.46
C ILE A 47 9.76 1.43 2.74
N ASP A 48 10.34 0.53 3.52
CA ASP A 48 11.13 -0.58 3.01
C ASP A 48 10.22 -1.60 2.31
N SER A 49 10.69 -2.17 1.20
CA SER A 49 9.96 -3.21 0.48
C SER A 49 9.88 -4.54 1.23
N ARG A 50 10.70 -4.70 2.28
CA ARG A 50 10.71 -5.84 3.19
C ARG A 50 11.03 -7.17 2.50
N ILE A 51 11.98 -7.14 1.58
CA ILE A 51 12.49 -8.39 0.99
C ILE A 51 13.24 -9.24 2.03
N ASP A 52 13.68 -8.63 3.12
CA ASP A 52 14.23 -9.34 4.28
C ASP A 52 13.20 -10.27 4.93
N LEU A 53 11.95 -9.83 4.97
CA LEU A 53 10.84 -10.60 5.55
C LEU A 53 10.40 -11.72 4.60
N LYS A 54 10.23 -11.39 3.34
CA LYS A 54 9.95 -12.37 2.29
C LYS A 54 10.29 -11.76 0.93
N ASN A 55 11.16 -12.41 0.18
CA ASN A 55 11.55 -11.95 -1.15
C ASN A 55 10.60 -12.53 -2.19
N ILE A 56 9.52 -11.79 -2.47
CA ILE A 56 8.52 -12.16 -3.49
C ILE A 56 8.91 -11.54 -4.82
N SER A 57 9.32 -10.26 -4.78
CA SER A 57 9.77 -9.49 -5.92
C SER A 57 10.88 -8.53 -5.48
N MET A 58 11.79 -8.22 -6.37
CA MET A 58 12.87 -7.26 -6.08
C MET A 58 12.36 -5.84 -5.91
N GLY A 59 11.15 -5.54 -6.36
CA GLY A 59 10.56 -4.21 -6.22
C GLY A 59 9.08 -4.29 -6.00
N VAL A 60 8.50 -3.14 -5.61
CA VAL A 60 7.07 -3.00 -5.37
C VAL A 60 6.38 -2.49 -6.63
N LEU A 61 5.17 -2.97 -6.88
CA LEU A 61 4.28 -2.49 -7.93
C LEU A 61 2.84 -2.63 -7.43
N TRP A 62 1.89 -2.25 -8.28
CA TRP A 62 0.47 -2.31 -7.95
C TRP A 62 -0.36 -2.23 -9.22
N GLY A 63 -1.67 -2.48 -9.09
CA GLY A 63 -2.60 -2.30 -10.20
C GLY A 63 -2.74 -3.50 -11.12
N TYR A 64 -2.23 -4.65 -10.74
CA TYR A 64 -2.38 -5.90 -11.49
C TYR A 64 -2.08 -7.07 -10.57
N ASN A 65 -2.32 -8.28 -11.02
CA ASN A 65 -2.04 -9.49 -10.25
C ASN A 65 -0.63 -9.98 -10.56
N GLY A 66 0.28 -9.92 -9.60
CA GLY A 66 1.65 -10.35 -9.79
C GLY A 66 2.51 -10.24 -8.55
N ALA A 67 3.79 -10.54 -8.71
CA ALA A 67 4.75 -10.57 -7.61
C ALA A 67 5.00 -9.16 -7.03
N GLY A 68 5.10 -8.15 -7.88
CA GLY A 68 5.30 -6.77 -7.43
C GLY A 68 4.21 -6.27 -6.50
N PRO A 69 2.93 -6.45 -6.85
CA PRO A 69 1.82 -6.12 -5.95
C PRO A 69 1.83 -6.91 -4.65
N ARG A 70 2.21 -8.18 -4.67
CA ARG A 70 2.33 -8.97 -3.45
C ARG A 70 3.44 -8.45 -2.55
N GLN A 71 4.56 -8.02 -3.12
CA GLN A 71 5.62 -7.40 -2.33
C GLN A 71 5.15 -6.07 -1.72
N ALA A 72 4.42 -5.26 -2.47
CA ALA A 72 3.83 -4.02 -1.96
C ALA A 72 2.86 -4.29 -0.81
N ALA A 73 2.02 -5.30 -0.95
CA ALA A 73 1.08 -5.71 0.08
C ALA A 73 1.80 -6.10 1.37
N LEU A 74 2.85 -6.90 1.25
CA LEU A 74 3.65 -7.31 2.40
C LEU A 74 4.26 -6.09 3.10
N ALA A 75 4.88 -5.20 2.34
CA ALA A 75 5.54 -4.00 2.88
C ALA A 75 4.55 -3.10 3.62
N ILE A 76 3.39 -2.84 3.02
CA ILE A 76 2.37 -1.98 3.59
C ILE A 76 1.80 -2.59 4.88
N LEU A 77 1.45 -3.87 4.86
CA LEU A 77 0.89 -4.51 6.06
C LEU A 77 1.92 -4.62 7.18
N ALA A 78 3.19 -4.86 6.85
CA ALA A 78 4.25 -4.89 7.85
C ALA A 78 4.41 -3.52 8.52
N ASP A 79 4.36 -2.45 7.73
CA ASP A 79 4.47 -1.08 8.25
C ASP A 79 3.23 -0.65 9.03
N TYR A 80 2.05 -0.98 8.51
CA TYR A 80 0.78 -0.56 9.12
C TYR A 80 0.45 -1.34 10.39
N LYS A 81 0.71 -2.63 10.40
CA LYS A 81 0.35 -3.52 11.50
C LYS A 81 1.57 -4.14 12.16
N ASN A 82 2.12 -5.20 11.60
CA ASN A 82 3.35 -5.86 12.04
C ASN A 82 3.74 -6.95 11.05
N ASP A 83 4.90 -7.53 11.25
CA ASP A 83 5.49 -8.52 10.34
C ASP A 83 4.68 -9.81 10.31
N GLU A 84 4.25 -10.30 11.46
CA GLU A 84 3.48 -11.54 11.56
C GLU A 84 2.15 -11.43 10.80
N PHE A 85 1.44 -10.34 10.98
CA PHE A 85 0.18 -10.07 10.30
C PHE A 85 0.42 -9.97 8.78
N ALA A 86 1.47 -9.30 8.37
CA ALA A 86 1.80 -9.13 6.96
C ALA A 86 2.07 -10.48 6.29
N LEU A 87 2.89 -11.33 6.91
CA LEU A 87 3.18 -12.65 6.37
C LEU A 87 1.94 -13.52 6.22
N LYS A 88 1.00 -13.38 7.15
CA LYS A 88 -0.21 -14.17 7.13
C LYS A 88 -1.22 -13.69 6.08
N HIS A 89 -1.29 -12.38 5.82
CA HIS A 89 -2.41 -11.77 5.08
C HIS A 89 -2.03 -11.05 3.80
N TYR A 90 -0.75 -10.96 3.42
CA TYR A 90 -0.36 -10.15 2.27
C TYR A 90 -0.99 -10.61 0.95
N GLU A 91 -1.16 -11.91 0.76
CA GLU A 91 -1.71 -12.43 -0.49
C GLU A 91 -3.16 -11.97 -0.69
N GLN A 92 -3.97 -12.10 0.34
CA GLN A 92 -5.37 -11.67 0.26
C GLN A 92 -5.47 -10.15 0.16
N PHE A 93 -4.62 -9.42 0.88
CA PHE A 93 -4.58 -7.97 0.79
C PHE A 93 -4.20 -7.51 -0.62
N ALA A 94 -3.26 -8.20 -1.26
CA ALA A 94 -2.90 -7.91 -2.64
C ALA A 94 -4.11 -8.08 -3.57
N ILE A 95 -4.81 -9.20 -3.45
CA ILE A 95 -5.99 -9.49 -4.29
C ILE A 95 -7.08 -8.45 -4.08
N ASP A 96 -7.38 -8.13 -2.83
CA ASP A 96 -8.53 -7.28 -2.49
C ASP A 96 -8.26 -5.80 -2.69
N VAL A 97 -7.01 -5.35 -2.54
CA VAL A 97 -6.69 -3.92 -2.47
C VAL A 97 -5.61 -3.53 -3.48
N ILE A 98 -4.40 -4.10 -3.37
CA ILE A 98 -3.25 -3.59 -4.12
C ILE A 98 -3.40 -3.81 -5.63
N ASN A 99 -3.92 -4.97 -6.04
CA ASN A 99 -4.12 -5.28 -7.46
C ASN A 99 -5.15 -4.36 -8.12
N LYS A 100 -6.01 -3.72 -7.33
CA LYS A 100 -7.08 -2.85 -7.81
C LYS A 100 -6.68 -1.38 -7.89
N LEU A 101 -5.48 -1.04 -7.45
CA LEU A 101 -4.97 0.32 -7.57
C LEU A 101 -4.69 0.66 -9.03
N LYS A 102 -4.41 1.94 -9.30
CA LYS A 102 -4.19 2.41 -10.67
C LYS A 102 -2.91 1.83 -11.26
N TYR A 103 -3.02 1.19 -12.40
CA TYR A 103 -1.91 0.57 -13.10
C TYR A 103 -1.05 1.63 -13.79
N ASP A 104 0.28 1.47 -13.73
CA ASP A 104 1.28 2.31 -14.41
C ASP A 104 1.18 3.79 -14.06
N ARG A 105 0.75 4.12 -12.84
CA ARG A 105 0.66 5.50 -12.40
C ARG A 105 0.66 5.58 -10.88
N ASN A 106 0.81 6.79 -10.36
CA ASN A 106 0.73 7.04 -8.93
C ASN A 106 -0.67 6.71 -8.40
N ASP A 107 -0.72 6.30 -7.16
CA ASP A 107 -1.98 6.14 -6.45
C ASP A 107 -1.78 6.43 -4.97
N PHE A 108 -2.86 6.54 -4.25
CA PHE A 108 -2.84 6.81 -2.81
C PHE A 108 -3.78 5.85 -2.10
N LEU A 109 -3.24 5.15 -1.09
CA LEU A 109 -3.99 4.18 -0.29
C LEU A 109 -4.18 4.73 1.12
N LYS A 110 -5.42 5.04 1.46
CA LYS A 110 -5.76 5.63 2.77
C LYS A 110 -5.60 4.61 3.89
N PHE A 111 -5.17 5.06 5.05
CA PHE A 111 -5.14 4.22 6.26
C PHE A 111 -6.53 3.67 6.59
N THR A 112 -7.57 4.47 6.38
CA THR A 112 -8.95 4.01 6.64
C THR A 112 -9.34 2.84 5.75
N THR A 113 -8.90 2.83 4.50
CA THR A 113 -9.14 1.71 3.59
C THR A 113 -8.49 0.42 4.10
N ILE A 114 -7.26 0.53 4.60
CA ILE A 114 -6.55 -0.61 5.16
C ILE A 114 -7.25 -1.10 6.42
N GLN A 115 -7.62 -0.17 7.30
CA GLN A 115 -8.28 -0.53 8.56
C GLN A 115 -9.63 -1.20 8.32
N ASP A 116 -10.42 -0.68 7.37
CA ASP A 116 -11.69 -1.29 6.99
C ASP A 116 -11.50 -2.70 6.47
N TRP A 117 -10.46 -2.92 5.66
CA TRP A 117 -10.14 -4.25 5.17
C TRP A 117 -9.79 -5.21 6.32
N ILE A 118 -8.98 -4.75 7.28
CA ILE A 118 -8.62 -5.54 8.46
C ILE A 118 -9.87 -5.88 9.29
N ASP A 119 -10.74 -4.90 9.50
CA ASP A 119 -11.96 -5.10 10.29
C ASP A 119 -12.88 -6.11 9.62
N ASN A 120 -13.04 -6.05 8.30
CA ASN A 120 -13.82 -7.02 7.54
C ASN A 120 -13.21 -8.42 7.58
N LEU A 121 -11.90 -8.50 7.60
CA LEU A 121 -11.20 -9.78 7.71
C LEU A 121 -11.53 -10.48 9.04
N HIS A 122 -11.51 -9.73 10.13
CA HIS A 122 -11.87 -10.24 11.45
C HIS A 122 -13.32 -10.71 11.50
N PHE A 123 -14.23 -9.89 10.94
CA PHE A 123 -15.64 -10.24 10.87
C PHE A 123 -15.87 -11.54 10.11
N THR A 124 -15.22 -11.70 8.97
CA THR A 124 -15.34 -12.90 8.15
C THR A 124 -14.81 -14.14 8.88
N ALA A 125 -13.68 -14.01 9.57
CA ALA A 125 -13.10 -15.10 10.34
C ALA A 125 -14.03 -15.54 11.47
N ASP A 126 -14.58 -14.59 12.22
CA ASP A 126 -15.53 -14.87 13.30
C ASP A 126 -16.78 -15.57 12.79
N TYR A 127 -17.29 -15.12 11.66
CA TYR A 127 -18.46 -15.74 11.03
C TYR A 127 -18.17 -17.16 10.58
N ALA A 128 -17.01 -17.40 10.01
CA ALA A 128 -16.60 -18.73 9.58
C ALA A 128 -16.48 -19.70 10.77
N GLU A 129 -15.94 -19.23 11.88
CA GLU A 129 -15.86 -20.03 13.10
C GLU A 129 -17.25 -20.43 13.61
N LEU A 130 -18.21 -19.52 13.56
CA LEU A 130 -19.58 -19.79 13.96
C LEU A 130 -20.24 -20.85 13.06
N GLU A 131 -19.98 -20.80 11.76
CA GLU A 131 -20.50 -21.78 10.81
C GLU A 131 -19.89 -23.16 11.03
N ASP A 132 -18.59 -23.22 11.29
CA ASP A 132 -17.89 -24.46 11.60
C ASP A 132 -18.45 -25.12 12.86
N ASP A 133 -18.71 -24.34 13.90
CA ASP A 133 -19.34 -24.82 15.11
C ASP A 133 -20.72 -25.42 14.83
N LYS A 134 -21.50 -24.79 13.97
CA LYS A 134 -22.81 -25.31 13.58
C LYS A 134 -22.70 -26.63 12.82
N SER A 135 -21.70 -26.77 11.95
CA SER A 135 -21.51 -28.00 11.19
C SER A 135 -21.07 -29.17 12.05
N GLU A 136 -20.34 -28.91 13.10
CA GLU A 136 -19.89 -29.95 14.02
C GLU A 136 -21.03 -30.56 14.85
N LYS A 137 -22.14 -29.87 14.97
CA LYS A 137 -23.30 -30.33 15.73
C LYS A 137 -24.18 -31.31 14.96
N TYR A 138 -23.92 -31.49 13.70
CA TYR A 138 -24.66 -32.41 12.83
C TYR A 138 -23.77 -33.54 12.37
#